data_71894086ae2ed9b015c5ce03c8c1527e
#
_entry.id   71894086ae2ed9b015c5ce03c8c1527e
#
_cell.length_a   1.000
_cell.length_b   1.000
_cell.length_c   1.000
_cell.angle_alpha   90.00
_cell.angle_beta   90.00
_cell.angle_gamma   90.00
#
_symmetry.space_group_name_H-M   'P 1'
#
loop_
_entity.id
_entity.type
_entity.pdbx_description
1 polymer ?
#
loop_
_entity_poly.entity_id
_entity_poly.type
_entity_poly.pdbx_seq_one_letter_code
_entity_poly.pdbx_strand_id
1 'polypeptide(L)'
;MKNRSFVLLVSSLTVSVFLLAGCAGSPTPTPVPPPTKVPTVASAPATNSQSAGPGFTVKSSEGGSVTVEVKPTVLAVGEPIAFDISMNTHSVDLSDDMTKIALLRDDTGKEYKPTAWEGAEGGGHHRSGTLKFPALTGKPKTVELVIKGLAKVPERDFEWDLP
;
A
#
# COMPACT_ATOMS: atom_id res chain seq x y z
N MET A 1 -33.77 34.77 -20.34
CA MET A 1 -35.03 35.25 -19.66
C MET A 1 -35.17 34.48 -18.35
N LYS A 2 -35.37 35.25 -17.27
CA LYS A 2 -35.76 34.88 -15.88
C LYS A 2 -34.71 34.04 -15.10
N ASN A 3 -33.89 34.62 -14.23
CA ASN A 3 -34.11 35.35 -12.97
C ASN A 3 -34.81 34.57 -11.85
N ARG A 4 -34.17 34.61 -10.74
CA ARG A 4 -34.67 34.65 -9.32
C ARG A 4 -34.20 33.48 -8.50
N SER A 5 -33.77 33.59 -7.26
CA SER A 5 -33.64 34.61 -6.23
C SER A 5 -32.89 33.96 -5.09
N PHE A 6 -31.88 34.50 -4.62
CA PHE A 6 -31.57 35.17 -3.36
C PHE A 6 -32.52 34.82 -2.20
N VAL A 7 -32.06 34.07 -1.18
CA VAL A 7 -32.54 34.16 0.20
C VAL A 7 -31.33 34.07 1.12
N LEU A 8 -31.03 35.24 1.71
CA LEU A 8 -30.24 35.42 2.92
C LEU A 8 -31.14 35.06 4.13
N LEU A 9 -30.62 34.27 5.05
CA LEU A 9 -31.18 34.19 6.40
C LEU A 9 -30.05 34.29 7.41
N VAL A 10 -29.99 35.48 8.01
CA VAL A 10 -29.21 35.87 9.17
C VAL A 10 -30.03 35.52 10.40
N SER A 11 -29.47 34.90 11.40
CA SER A 11 -29.89 34.91 12.80
C SER A 11 -29.13 33.82 13.54
N SER A 12 -28.65 33.91 14.73
CA SER A 12 -28.62 34.86 15.81
C SER A 12 -27.63 34.34 16.85
N LEU A 13 -26.94 35.27 17.41
CA LEU A 13 -26.01 35.22 18.52
C LEU A 13 -26.74 34.77 19.81
N THR A 14 -26.22 33.74 20.52
CA THR A 14 -26.47 33.59 21.96
C THR A 14 -25.19 33.19 22.68
N VAL A 15 -24.63 34.14 23.34
CA VAL A 15 -23.62 34.05 24.39
C VAL A 15 -24.30 33.48 25.63
N SER A 16 -23.86 32.35 26.13
CA SER A 16 -24.15 31.89 27.50
C SER A 16 -22.84 31.73 28.26
N VAL A 17 -22.55 32.70 29.07
CA VAL A 17 -21.54 32.69 30.14
C VAL A 17 -22.11 31.86 31.29
N PHE A 18 -21.46 30.72 31.62
CA PHE A 18 -21.66 30.07 32.91
C PHE A 18 -20.35 30.12 33.68
N LEU A 19 -20.33 31.06 34.66
CA LEU A 19 -19.39 31.06 35.77
C LEU A 19 -19.93 30.13 36.86
N LEU A 20 -19.19 29.08 37.18
CA LEU A 20 -19.33 28.35 38.44
C LEU A 20 -17.95 28.08 39.01
N ALA A 21 -17.63 28.81 40.05
CA ALA A 21 -16.54 28.56 40.96
C ALA A 21 -16.86 27.30 41.79
N GLY A 22 -15.89 26.41 41.97
CA GLY A 22 -16.08 25.23 42.82
C GLY A 22 -14.78 24.55 43.18
N CYS A 23 -14.20 24.92 44.31
CA CYS A 23 -13.40 24.15 45.26
C CYS A 23 -12.20 23.35 44.83
N ALA A 24 -11.06 23.85 45.32
CA ALA A 24 -9.80 23.15 45.51
C ALA A 24 -9.98 21.81 46.26
N GLY A 25 -9.57 20.76 45.62
CA GLY A 25 -9.24 19.46 46.21
C GLY A 25 -7.89 19.02 45.64
N SER A 26 -6.80 19.25 46.38
CA SER A 26 -5.50 18.70 46.05
C SER A 26 -5.54 17.19 46.19
N PRO A 27 -5.29 16.42 45.12
CA PRO A 27 -5.04 15.01 45.28
C PRO A 27 -3.64 14.79 45.89
N THR A 28 -3.61 14.15 47.04
CA THR A 28 -2.40 13.58 47.66
C THR A 28 -1.66 12.73 46.65
N PRO A 29 -0.35 12.91 46.46
CA PRO A 29 0.40 12.04 45.55
C PRO A 29 0.47 10.64 46.15
N THR A 30 -0.17 9.69 45.48
CA THR A 30 0.01 8.26 45.73
C THR A 30 1.47 7.90 45.40
N PRO A 31 2.20 7.20 46.28
CA PRO A 31 3.57 6.79 45.96
C PRO A 31 3.55 5.85 44.75
N VAL A 32 4.22 6.27 43.68
CA VAL A 32 4.49 5.47 42.49
C VAL A 32 5.45 4.34 42.93
N PRO A 33 5.08 3.06 42.73
CA PRO A 33 6.02 1.96 42.95
C PRO A 33 7.23 2.11 42.01
N PRO A 34 8.44 1.73 42.45
CA PRO A 34 9.63 1.84 41.62
C PRO A 34 9.46 1.03 40.33
N PRO A 35 10.02 1.49 39.20
CA PRO A 35 9.88 0.81 37.94
C PRO A 35 10.55 -0.57 38.05
N THR A 36 9.72 -1.60 38.00
CA THR A 36 10.19 -2.98 37.80
C THR A 36 10.92 -3.00 36.47
N LYS A 37 12.20 -3.32 36.50
CA LYS A 37 13.00 -3.54 35.31
C LYS A 37 12.33 -4.66 34.49
N VAL A 38 11.57 -4.26 33.49
CA VAL A 38 11.15 -5.16 32.43
C VAL A 38 12.44 -5.59 31.72
N PRO A 39 12.73 -6.88 31.60
CA PRO A 39 13.86 -7.30 30.79
C PRO A 39 13.63 -6.74 29.39
N THR A 40 14.51 -5.87 28.96
CA THR A 40 14.64 -5.45 27.56
C THR A 40 14.92 -6.72 26.78
N VAL A 41 13.87 -7.30 26.21
CA VAL A 41 14.05 -8.26 25.14
C VAL A 41 14.63 -7.43 24.01
N ALA A 42 15.92 -7.56 23.81
CA ALA A 42 16.56 -7.04 22.62
C ALA A 42 15.76 -7.63 21.44
N SER A 43 14.98 -6.78 20.77
CA SER A 43 14.46 -7.12 19.46
C SER A 43 15.69 -7.35 18.59
N ALA A 44 16.07 -8.61 18.45
CA ALA A 44 16.94 -9.01 17.37
C ALA A 44 16.29 -8.46 16.09
N PRO A 45 17.06 -7.83 15.20
CA PRO A 45 16.53 -7.49 13.89
C PRO A 45 15.98 -8.79 13.32
N ALA A 46 14.67 -8.82 13.06
CA ALA A 46 14.06 -9.88 12.30
C ALA A 46 14.76 -9.85 10.93
N THR A 47 15.82 -10.62 10.82
CA THR A 47 16.34 -11.05 9.53
C THR A 47 15.23 -11.88 8.94
N ASN A 48 14.36 -11.25 8.16
CA ASN A 48 13.47 -11.94 7.26
C ASN A 48 14.35 -12.65 6.22
N SER A 49 14.91 -13.79 6.64
CA SER A 49 15.37 -14.81 5.72
C SER A 49 14.12 -15.44 5.11
N GLN A 50 13.45 -14.69 4.23
CA GLN A 50 12.57 -15.30 3.27
C GLN A 50 13.44 -16.18 2.39
N SER A 51 13.23 -17.48 2.49
CA SER A 51 13.76 -18.48 1.58
C SER A 51 13.60 -17.94 0.16
N ALA A 52 14.72 -17.54 -0.43
CA ALA A 52 14.78 -17.25 -1.84
C ALA A 52 14.46 -18.59 -2.54
N GLY A 53 13.27 -18.69 -3.10
CA GLY A 53 13.06 -19.58 -4.23
C GLY A 53 14.05 -19.20 -5.33
N PRO A 54 14.27 -20.01 -6.38
CA PRO A 54 15.31 -19.83 -7.38
C PRO A 54 15.33 -18.39 -7.86
N GLY A 55 16.46 -17.76 -7.67
CA GLY A 55 16.80 -16.36 -7.55
C GLY A 55 16.31 -15.38 -8.61
N PHE A 56 15.02 -15.04 -8.62
CA PHE A 56 14.59 -13.87 -9.38
C PHE A 56 14.95 -12.58 -8.64
N THR A 57 15.51 -11.63 -9.38
CA THR A 57 15.92 -10.34 -8.84
C THR A 57 14.68 -9.52 -8.47
N VAL A 58 14.66 -8.97 -7.25
CA VAL A 58 13.70 -7.93 -6.85
C VAL A 58 13.96 -6.68 -7.68
N LYS A 59 12.90 -6.09 -8.21
CA LYS A 59 12.97 -4.82 -8.94
C LYS A 59 12.18 -3.76 -8.20
N SER A 60 12.67 -2.52 -8.25
CA SER A 60 12.07 -1.37 -7.58
C SER A 60 11.84 -0.24 -8.55
N SER A 61 10.76 0.52 -8.34
CA SER A 61 10.42 1.73 -9.09
C SER A 61 9.97 2.81 -8.13
N GLU A 62 10.58 3.99 -8.20
CA GLU A 62 10.22 5.16 -7.41
C GLU A 62 9.55 6.21 -8.30
N GLY A 63 8.52 6.86 -7.78
CA GLY A 63 7.81 7.94 -8.48
C GLY A 63 6.50 8.27 -7.80
N GLY A 64 5.98 9.50 -8.00
CA GLY A 64 4.75 9.97 -7.39
C GLY A 64 4.74 9.85 -5.85
N SER A 65 5.90 9.95 -5.20
CA SER A 65 6.09 9.74 -3.76
C SER A 65 5.76 8.33 -3.28
N VAL A 66 5.79 7.33 -4.17
CA VAL A 66 5.59 5.91 -3.86
C VAL A 66 6.77 5.11 -4.37
N THR A 67 7.32 4.26 -3.51
CA THR A 67 8.26 3.20 -3.86
C THR A 67 7.48 1.89 -4.03
N VAL A 68 7.65 1.25 -5.17
CA VAL A 68 7.06 -0.05 -5.49
C VAL A 68 8.20 -1.06 -5.66
N GLU A 69 8.18 -2.12 -4.88
CA GLU A 69 9.08 -3.25 -5.01
C GLU A 69 8.32 -4.48 -5.49
N VAL A 70 8.87 -5.18 -6.46
CA VAL A 70 8.27 -6.36 -7.07
C VAL A 70 9.26 -7.51 -7.05
N LYS A 71 8.83 -8.63 -6.49
CA LYS A 71 9.59 -9.88 -6.41
C LYS A 71 8.79 -11.00 -7.06
N PRO A 72 9.25 -11.63 -8.13
CA PRO A 72 8.62 -12.84 -8.64
C PRO A 72 8.71 -13.98 -7.63
N THR A 73 7.61 -14.66 -7.39
CA THR A 73 7.53 -15.86 -6.55
C THR A 73 7.32 -17.11 -7.38
N VAL A 74 6.55 -16.97 -8.46
CA VAL A 74 6.42 -18.01 -9.50
C VAL A 74 6.57 -17.33 -10.84
N LEU A 75 7.57 -17.75 -11.62
CA LEU A 75 7.88 -17.20 -12.94
C LEU A 75 8.38 -18.32 -13.85
N ALA A 76 7.45 -19.15 -14.31
CA ALA A 76 7.73 -20.28 -15.19
C ALA A 76 6.64 -20.42 -16.26
N VAL A 77 7.05 -20.77 -17.48
CA VAL A 77 6.09 -21.01 -18.57
C VAL A 77 5.23 -22.23 -18.25
N GLY A 78 3.91 -22.08 -18.42
CA GLY A 78 2.95 -23.15 -18.14
C GLY A 78 2.42 -23.18 -16.71
N GLU A 79 3.03 -22.42 -15.79
CA GLU A 79 2.56 -22.25 -14.42
C GLU A 79 1.86 -20.89 -14.25
N PRO A 80 0.88 -20.77 -13.34
CA PRO A 80 0.34 -19.46 -12.96
C PRO A 80 1.45 -18.57 -12.41
N ILE A 81 1.57 -17.36 -12.95
CA ILE A 81 2.59 -16.41 -12.54
C ILE A 81 2.17 -15.67 -11.26
N ALA A 82 3.13 -15.43 -10.38
CA ALA A 82 2.88 -14.70 -9.13
C ALA A 82 4.03 -13.76 -8.77
N PHE A 83 3.66 -12.56 -8.31
CA PHE A 83 4.59 -11.53 -7.84
C PHE A 83 4.19 -11.06 -6.45
N ASP A 84 5.12 -11.03 -5.52
CA ASP A 84 4.98 -10.28 -4.28
C ASP A 84 5.28 -8.82 -4.57
N ILE A 85 4.35 -7.96 -4.20
CA ILE A 85 4.43 -6.51 -4.40
C ILE A 85 4.36 -5.82 -3.06
N SER A 86 5.30 -4.89 -2.81
CA SER A 86 5.30 -4.00 -1.66
C SER A 86 5.29 -2.55 -2.15
N MET A 87 4.39 -1.76 -1.60
CA MET A 87 4.23 -0.34 -1.91
C MET A 87 4.37 0.47 -0.63
N ASN A 88 5.24 1.48 -0.66
CA ASN A 88 5.55 2.33 0.49
C ASN A 88 5.50 3.81 0.10
N THR A 89 4.89 4.61 0.96
CA THR A 89 4.77 6.06 0.78
C THR A 89 4.65 6.76 2.13
N HIS A 90 4.74 8.09 2.15
CA HIS A 90 4.45 8.92 3.32
C HIS A 90 3.33 9.93 3.08
N SER A 91 2.82 10.03 1.86
CA SER A 91 1.91 11.12 1.46
C SER A 91 0.79 10.72 0.49
N VAL A 92 0.76 9.47 0.03
CA VAL A 92 -0.22 8.99 -0.95
C VAL A 92 -1.08 7.91 -0.31
N ASP A 93 -2.38 7.93 -0.56
CA ASP A 93 -3.27 6.83 -0.21
C ASP A 93 -3.20 5.74 -1.30
N LEU A 94 -2.84 4.52 -0.90
CA LEU A 94 -2.64 3.38 -1.81
C LEU A 94 -3.95 2.61 -2.03
N SER A 95 -4.99 3.29 -2.50
CA SER A 95 -6.34 2.75 -2.66
C SER A 95 -6.61 2.08 -4.01
N ASP A 96 -5.69 2.16 -4.97
CA ASP A 96 -5.88 1.59 -6.30
C ASP A 96 -6.11 0.07 -6.28
N ASP A 97 -7.02 -0.41 -7.12
CA ASP A 97 -7.27 -1.84 -7.31
C ASP A 97 -6.18 -2.45 -8.21
N MET A 98 -5.27 -3.20 -7.61
CA MET A 98 -4.12 -3.80 -8.31
C MET A 98 -4.55 -4.70 -9.48
N THR A 99 -5.73 -5.31 -9.42
CA THR A 99 -6.23 -6.16 -10.52
C THR A 99 -6.69 -5.36 -11.75
N LYS A 100 -6.94 -4.07 -11.57
CA LYS A 100 -7.37 -3.17 -12.66
C LYS A 100 -6.24 -2.36 -13.26
N ILE A 101 -5.24 -2.00 -12.44
CA ILE A 101 -4.16 -1.13 -12.87
C ILE A 101 -2.91 -1.88 -13.32
N ALA A 102 -2.82 -3.18 -13.05
CA ALA A 102 -1.69 -4.00 -13.47
C ALA A 102 -2.03 -4.87 -14.69
N LEU A 103 -1.01 -5.16 -15.48
CA LEU A 103 -1.04 -6.17 -16.54
C LEU A 103 0.34 -6.82 -16.66
N LEU A 104 0.39 -8.04 -17.17
CA LEU A 104 1.63 -8.72 -17.55
C LEU A 104 1.67 -8.79 -19.07
N ARG A 105 2.82 -8.46 -19.66
CA ARG A 105 3.08 -8.52 -21.11
C ARG A 105 4.26 -9.44 -21.38
N ASP A 106 4.18 -10.26 -22.41
CA ASP A 106 5.31 -11.08 -22.86
C ASP A 106 6.03 -10.44 -24.07
N ASP A 107 7.20 -10.99 -24.42
CA ASP A 107 8.02 -10.52 -25.57
C ASP A 107 7.33 -10.67 -26.93
N THR A 108 6.22 -11.41 -27.02
CA THR A 108 5.38 -11.48 -28.22
C THR A 108 4.35 -10.37 -28.29
N GLY A 109 4.24 -9.53 -27.24
CA GLY A 109 3.25 -8.46 -27.11
C GLY A 109 1.90 -8.91 -26.60
N LYS A 110 1.77 -10.18 -26.15
CA LYS A 110 0.54 -10.69 -25.57
C LYS A 110 0.38 -10.17 -24.12
N GLU A 111 -0.81 -9.70 -23.81
CA GLU A 111 -1.15 -9.18 -22.50
C GLU A 111 -2.01 -10.16 -21.72
N TYR A 112 -1.73 -10.25 -20.42
CA TYR A 112 -2.44 -11.08 -19.46
C TYR A 112 -2.94 -10.19 -18.31
N LYS A 113 -4.22 -10.32 -17.97
CA LYS A 113 -4.81 -9.60 -16.83
C LYS A 113 -4.59 -10.39 -15.54
N PRO A 114 -4.43 -9.70 -14.41
CA PRO A 114 -4.39 -10.38 -13.12
C PRO A 114 -5.66 -11.20 -12.87
N THR A 115 -5.48 -12.33 -12.21
CA THR A 115 -6.58 -13.20 -11.77
C THR A 115 -6.99 -12.91 -10.33
N ALA A 116 -6.04 -12.46 -9.49
CA ALA A 116 -6.30 -12.14 -8.09
C ALA A 116 -5.23 -11.20 -7.51
N TRP A 117 -5.63 -10.44 -6.51
CA TRP A 117 -4.77 -9.79 -5.54
C TRP A 117 -5.00 -10.42 -4.16
N GLU A 118 -3.97 -11.01 -3.58
CA GLU A 118 -4.02 -11.61 -2.24
C GLU A 118 -3.12 -10.78 -1.31
N GLY A 119 -3.71 -9.86 -0.58
CA GLY A 119 -2.98 -8.95 0.30
C GLY A 119 -3.88 -7.93 0.95
N ALA A 120 -3.27 -6.89 1.52
CA ALA A 120 -4.01 -5.81 2.14
C ALA A 120 -4.98 -5.15 1.15
N GLU A 121 -6.17 -4.82 1.64
CA GLU A 121 -7.13 -4.00 0.89
C GLU A 121 -6.53 -2.63 0.57
N GLY A 122 -7.17 -1.89 -0.35
CA GLY A 122 -6.73 -0.56 -0.72
C GLY A 122 -6.80 0.41 0.46
N GLY A 123 -5.79 1.28 0.55
CA GLY A 123 -5.68 2.35 1.54
C GLY A 123 -4.36 2.34 2.32
N GLY A 124 -4.12 3.46 3.03
CA GLY A 124 -2.93 3.64 3.87
C GLY A 124 -1.65 3.94 3.11
N HIS A 125 -0.53 3.93 3.84
CA HIS A 125 0.79 4.33 3.34
C HIS A 125 1.74 3.14 3.11
N HIS A 126 1.37 1.96 3.55
CA HIS A 126 2.10 0.71 3.36
C HIS A 126 1.12 -0.37 2.92
N ARG A 127 1.35 -0.94 1.78
CA ARG A 127 0.48 -1.98 1.23
C ARG A 127 1.31 -3.07 0.57
N SER A 128 1.04 -4.32 0.90
CA SER A 128 1.71 -5.47 0.30
C SER A 128 0.74 -6.60 0.02
N GLY A 129 1.12 -7.46 -0.91
CA GLY A 129 0.35 -8.63 -1.29
C GLY A 129 0.93 -9.33 -2.51
N THR A 130 0.31 -10.44 -2.87
CA THR A 130 0.69 -11.25 -4.03
C THR A 130 -0.29 -11.00 -5.17
N LEU A 131 0.22 -10.54 -6.31
CA LEU A 131 -0.54 -10.38 -7.55
C LEU A 131 -0.38 -11.61 -8.41
N LYS A 132 -1.48 -12.24 -8.80
CA LYS A 132 -1.50 -13.49 -9.55
C LYS A 132 -2.01 -13.28 -10.97
N PHE A 133 -1.42 -14.02 -11.90
CA PHE A 133 -1.77 -14.05 -13.33
C PHE A 133 -2.01 -15.48 -13.80
N PRO A 134 -2.70 -15.66 -14.93
CA PRO A 134 -2.82 -16.98 -15.54
C PRO A 134 -1.46 -17.47 -16.04
N ALA A 135 -1.35 -18.74 -16.35
CA ALA A 135 -0.17 -19.31 -16.98
C ALA A 135 0.11 -18.64 -18.35
N LEU A 136 1.39 -18.39 -18.62
CA LEU A 136 1.82 -17.91 -19.92
C LEU A 136 1.61 -18.98 -20.98
N THR A 137 1.23 -18.57 -22.17
CA THR A 137 1.06 -19.47 -23.31
C THR A 137 2.19 -19.28 -24.32
N GLY A 138 2.52 -20.32 -25.05
CA GLY A 138 3.64 -20.27 -25.99
C GLY A 138 4.98 -20.53 -25.30
N LYS A 139 6.03 -19.87 -25.78
CA LYS A 139 7.40 -19.96 -25.25
C LYS A 139 8.02 -18.55 -25.22
N PRO A 140 7.46 -17.64 -24.44
CA PRO A 140 8.04 -16.31 -24.27
C PRO A 140 9.41 -16.43 -23.60
N LYS A 141 10.29 -15.47 -23.89
CA LYS A 141 11.63 -15.37 -23.30
C LYS A 141 11.68 -14.37 -22.15
N THR A 142 10.87 -13.33 -22.25
CA THR A 142 10.78 -12.30 -21.22
C THR A 142 9.33 -12.01 -20.87
N VAL A 143 9.12 -11.47 -19.68
CA VAL A 143 7.85 -10.91 -19.25
C VAL A 143 8.07 -9.58 -18.57
N GLU A 144 7.12 -8.68 -18.74
CA GLU A 144 7.09 -7.36 -18.16
C GLU A 144 5.81 -7.17 -17.37
N LEU A 145 5.94 -6.90 -16.07
CA LEU A 145 4.83 -6.45 -15.25
C LEU A 145 4.70 -4.92 -15.40
N VAL A 146 3.56 -4.46 -15.84
CA VAL A 146 3.23 -3.04 -16.02
C VAL A 146 2.19 -2.63 -15.00
N ILE A 147 2.45 -1.56 -14.23
CA ILE A 147 1.51 -0.96 -13.29
C ILE A 147 1.19 0.46 -13.77
N LYS A 148 -0.08 0.72 -14.11
CA LYS A 148 -0.52 1.97 -14.75
C LYS A 148 -1.20 2.91 -13.76
N GLY A 149 -0.85 4.19 -13.81
CA GLY A 149 -1.56 5.26 -13.11
C GLY A 149 -1.34 5.34 -11.60
N LEU A 150 -0.65 4.38 -10.99
CA LEU A 150 -0.39 4.35 -9.55
C LEU A 150 0.34 5.62 -9.11
N ALA A 151 -0.26 6.37 -8.17
CA ALA A 151 0.26 7.64 -7.66
C ALA A 151 0.54 8.65 -8.78
N LYS A 152 -0.29 8.69 -9.83
CA LYS A 152 -0.16 9.56 -11.01
C LYS A 152 1.08 9.32 -11.87
N VAL A 153 1.82 8.24 -11.65
CA VAL A 153 2.88 7.78 -12.55
C VAL A 153 2.22 7.02 -13.70
N PRO A 154 2.41 7.42 -14.96
CA PRO A 154 1.69 6.81 -16.09
C PRO A 154 1.89 5.30 -16.18
N GLU A 155 3.12 4.85 -16.12
CA GLU A 155 3.49 3.42 -16.16
C GLU A 155 4.73 3.17 -15.30
N ARG A 156 4.79 1.97 -14.71
CA ARG A 156 5.96 1.42 -14.02
C ARG A 156 6.19 0.03 -14.57
N ASP A 157 7.34 -0.17 -15.19
CA ASP A 157 7.67 -1.37 -15.93
C ASP A 157 8.75 -2.18 -15.20
N PHE A 158 8.51 -3.49 -15.09
CA PHE A 158 9.40 -4.44 -14.41
C PHE A 158 9.54 -5.66 -15.31
N GLU A 159 10.72 -5.87 -15.88
CA GLU A 159 10.97 -6.96 -16.85
C GLU A 159 11.86 -8.04 -16.25
N TRP A 160 11.59 -9.30 -16.55
CA TRP A 160 12.41 -10.45 -16.19
C TRP A 160 12.57 -11.43 -17.36
N ASP A 161 13.74 -12.04 -17.42
CA ASP A 161 13.96 -13.18 -18.28
C ASP A 161 13.27 -14.42 -17.70
N LEU A 162 12.66 -15.22 -18.55
CA LEU A 162 12.09 -16.51 -18.20
C LEU A 162 13.16 -17.61 -18.28
N PRO A 163 13.14 -18.59 -17.36
CA PRO A 163 14.09 -19.71 -17.37
C PRO A 163 13.93 -20.67 -18.54
#